data_ee32bb8716bf1830e4cb2000dd9c8458
#
_entry.id   ee32bb8716bf1830e4cb2000dd9c8458
#
_cell.length_a   1.000
_cell.length_b   1.000
_cell.length_c   1.000
_cell.angle_alpha   90.00
_cell.angle_beta   90.00
_cell.angle_gamma   90.00
#
_symmetry.space_group_name_H-M   'P 1'
#
loop_
_entity.id
_entity.type
_entity.pdbx_description
1 polymer ?
#
loop_
_entity_poly.entity_id
_entity_poly.type
_entity_poly.pdbx_seq_one_letter_code
_entity_poly.pdbx_strand_id
1 'polypeptide(L)'
;MKAKLTASLIRSLEPADKPYEVNDIALKGFLARVQPTGGITYYFAYRDKDRRKQRFKIGGHPTVTAPACRKKAEQLAAEVVQGGSPHEEKKVRRAAAAVKKLNTMNGFLENRYAPWVIAHTKRGEETLALLRYNFKALGERGLSDISLNDVELWRTEASKSGLAKPTINRRTGALKALINKAVDWEVIESNPIARLKALKVDKKSRVRYLSDSEEASLRTALVNREEHRRMKRESGTRW
;
A
#
# COMPACT_ATOMS: atom_id res chain seq x y z
N MET A 1 -2.33 12.82 44.35
CA MET A 1 -1.25 13.69 44.82
C MET A 1 -1.12 14.90 43.89
N LYS A 2 -0.67 16.06 44.39
CA LYS A 2 -0.38 17.27 43.57
C LYS A 2 1.04 17.70 43.85
N ALA A 3 1.87 17.86 42.81
CA ALA A 3 3.24 18.29 42.92
C ALA A 3 3.73 18.83 41.58
N LYS A 4 4.83 19.64 41.54
CA LYS A 4 5.45 20.04 40.29
C LYS A 4 6.21 18.83 39.69
N LEU A 5 5.76 18.35 38.56
CA LEU A 5 6.36 17.18 37.89
C LEU A 5 7.77 17.54 37.34
N THR A 6 8.78 17.41 38.17
CA THR A 6 10.22 17.60 37.79
C THR A 6 10.86 16.26 37.54
N ALA A 7 12.03 16.26 36.87
CA ALA A 7 12.80 15.05 36.62
C ALA A 7 13.24 14.34 37.94
N SER A 8 13.55 15.13 38.99
CA SER A 8 13.87 14.58 40.32
C SER A 8 12.70 13.90 40.96
N LEU A 9 11.54 14.55 40.96
CA LEU A 9 10.31 13.94 41.53
C LEU A 9 9.96 12.65 40.78
N ILE A 10 10.02 12.63 39.46
CA ILE A 10 9.67 11.42 38.70
C ILE A 10 10.58 10.24 39.07
N ARG A 11 11.86 10.47 39.35
CA ARG A 11 12.79 9.43 39.79
C ARG A 11 12.54 8.93 41.20
N SER A 12 11.92 9.76 42.05
CA SER A 12 11.58 9.38 43.45
C SER A 12 10.19 8.77 43.61
N LEU A 13 9.41 8.61 42.52
CA LEU A 13 8.13 7.96 42.56
C LEU A 13 8.29 6.45 42.61
N GLU A 14 7.82 5.85 43.68
CA GLU A 14 7.82 4.40 43.82
C GLU A 14 6.50 3.77 43.40
N PRO A 15 6.54 2.54 42.84
CA PRO A 15 5.32 1.80 42.54
C PRO A 15 4.52 1.51 43.85
N ALA A 16 3.20 1.46 43.72
CA ALA A 16 2.30 1.05 44.78
C ALA A 16 1.40 -0.09 44.31
N ASP A 17 0.70 -0.77 45.20
CA ASP A 17 -0.19 -1.90 44.87
C ASP A 17 -1.24 -1.55 43.83
N LYS A 18 -1.65 -0.27 43.79
CA LYS A 18 -2.62 0.24 42.80
C LYS A 18 -2.03 1.40 41.99
N PRO A 19 -2.42 1.54 40.73
CA PRO A 19 -1.96 2.68 39.92
C PRO A 19 -2.43 3.99 40.57
N TYR A 20 -1.54 4.97 40.68
CA TYR A 20 -1.86 6.28 41.22
C TYR A 20 -1.44 7.40 40.29
N GLU A 21 -1.98 8.61 40.53
CA GLU A 21 -1.76 9.78 39.68
C GLU A 21 -1.17 10.94 40.46
N VAL A 22 -0.16 11.57 39.88
CA VAL A 22 0.43 12.80 40.38
C VAL A 22 0.06 13.91 39.40
N ASN A 23 -0.75 14.85 39.84
CA ASN A 23 -1.19 15.99 39.03
C ASN A 23 -0.18 17.12 39.14
N ASP A 24 0.17 17.73 38.02
CA ASP A 24 1.09 18.87 37.99
C ASP A 24 0.41 20.13 38.54
N ILE A 25 1.14 20.85 39.41
CA ILE A 25 0.64 22.11 39.98
C ILE A 25 0.89 23.28 39.01
N ALA A 26 1.86 23.17 38.12
CA ALA A 26 2.23 24.23 37.17
C ALA A 26 1.31 24.27 35.94
N LEU A 27 0.79 23.11 35.51
CA LEU A 27 -0.12 23.02 34.37
C LEU A 27 -1.32 22.17 34.70
N LYS A 28 -2.49 22.81 34.79
CA LYS A 28 -3.77 22.11 35.04
C LYS A 28 -4.04 21.10 33.91
N GLY A 29 -4.32 19.85 34.33
CA GLY A 29 -4.62 18.76 33.41
C GLY A 29 -3.39 17.92 33.05
N PHE A 30 -2.18 18.40 33.23
CA PHE A 30 -0.99 17.58 33.09
C PHE A 30 -0.80 16.67 34.32
N LEU A 31 -0.58 15.37 34.07
CA LEU A 31 -0.40 14.39 35.12
C LEU A 31 0.53 13.24 34.72
N ALA A 32 1.16 12.64 35.72
CA ALA A 32 1.90 11.39 35.61
C ALA A 32 1.13 10.27 36.30
N ARG A 33 0.96 9.14 35.61
CA ARG A 33 0.36 7.93 36.18
C ARG A 33 1.45 6.88 36.39
N VAL A 34 1.58 6.44 37.63
CA VAL A 34 2.51 5.40 38.05
C VAL A 34 1.76 4.08 38.10
N GLN A 35 2.30 3.06 37.43
CA GLN A 35 1.75 1.71 37.42
C GLN A 35 2.39 0.87 38.53
N PRO A 36 1.73 -0.19 39.03
CA PRO A 36 2.31 -1.11 40.00
C PRO A 36 3.62 -1.77 39.52
N THR A 37 3.79 -1.88 38.19
CA THR A 37 5.03 -2.39 37.52
C THR A 37 6.14 -1.36 37.49
N GLY A 38 6.00 -0.18 38.06
CA GLY A 38 6.99 0.92 38.03
C GLY A 38 6.96 1.77 36.76
N GLY A 39 6.15 1.42 35.76
CA GLY A 39 6.05 2.20 34.53
C GLY A 39 5.32 3.54 34.78
N ILE A 40 5.92 4.66 34.33
CA ILE A 40 5.32 5.99 34.46
C ILE A 40 4.90 6.50 33.09
N THR A 41 3.64 6.95 32.99
CA THR A 41 3.08 7.48 31.75
C THR A 41 2.50 8.87 31.98
N TYR A 42 2.82 9.80 31.09
CA TYR A 42 2.33 11.19 31.14
C TYR A 42 1.06 11.34 30.31
N TYR A 43 0.09 12.05 30.87
CA TYR A 43 -1.19 12.34 30.26
C TYR A 43 -1.53 13.82 30.35
N PHE A 44 -2.35 14.28 29.41
CA PHE A 44 -3.06 15.54 29.51
C PHE A 44 -4.55 15.24 29.60
N ALA A 45 -5.17 15.62 30.76
CA ALA A 45 -6.58 15.47 31.00
C ALA A 45 -7.31 16.79 30.71
N TYR A 46 -8.35 16.72 29.88
CA TYR A 46 -9.15 17.88 29.48
C TYR A 46 -10.61 17.51 29.34
N ARG A 47 -11.47 18.49 29.11
CA ARG A 47 -12.87 18.26 28.75
C ARG A 47 -13.06 18.59 27.29
N ASP A 48 -13.71 17.69 26.56
CA ASP A 48 -14.09 17.90 25.16
C ASP A 48 -15.26 18.93 25.04
N LYS A 49 -15.72 19.17 23.81
CA LYS A 49 -16.83 20.08 23.50
C LYS A 49 -18.14 19.69 24.23
N ASP A 50 -18.31 18.38 24.45
CA ASP A 50 -19.47 17.82 25.17
C ASP A 50 -19.25 17.80 26.69
N ARG A 51 -18.23 18.48 27.21
CA ARG A 51 -17.82 18.51 28.62
C ARG A 51 -17.44 17.14 29.22
N ARG A 52 -17.20 16.10 28.36
CA ARG A 52 -16.74 14.79 28.78
C ARG A 52 -15.26 14.83 29.13
N LYS A 53 -14.87 14.15 30.19
CA LYS A 53 -13.46 14.03 30.58
C LYS A 53 -12.72 13.14 29.62
N GLN A 54 -11.65 13.67 29.00
CA GLN A 54 -10.76 12.97 28.13
C GLN A 54 -9.34 12.97 28.66
N ARG A 55 -8.53 11.96 28.28
CA ARG A 55 -7.12 11.85 28.66
C ARG A 55 -6.28 11.55 27.44
N PHE A 56 -5.43 12.45 27.06
CA PHE A 56 -4.51 12.26 25.94
C PHE A 56 -3.17 11.74 26.45
N LYS A 57 -2.74 10.54 26.00
CA LYS A 57 -1.43 10.00 26.33
C LYS A 57 -0.36 10.75 25.57
N ILE A 58 0.59 11.38 26.29
CA ILE A 58 1.71 12.14 25.72
C ILE A 58 2.91 11.24 25.47
N GLY A 59 3.36 10.48 26.50
CA GLY A 59 4.52 9.62 26.41
C GLY A 59 4.76 8.84 27.69
N GLY A 60 5.80 7.99 27.69
CA GLY A 60 6.23 7.21 28.86
C GLY A 60 7.66 7.58 29.29
N HIS A 61 7.91 7.54 30.61
CA HIS A 61 9.26 7.59 31.16
C HIS A 61 9.92 6.21 30.98
N PRO A 62 11.23 6.11 30.68
CA PRO A 62 12.21 7.19 30.50
C PRO A 62 12.29 7.75 29.06
N THR A 63 11.51 7.24 28.11
CA THR A 63 11.60 7.63 26.68
C THR A 63 11.39 9.13 26.47
N VAL A 64 10.52 9.75 27.28
CA VAL A 64 10.25 11.19 27.22
C VAL A 64 10.38 11.80 28.62
N THR A 65 11.00 12.97 28.72
CA THR A 65 11.17 13.66 30.01
C THR A 65 9.93 14.44 30.42
N ALA A 66 9.73 14.65 31.73
CA ALA A 66 8.59 15.41 32.27
C ALA A 66 8.51 16.86 31.72
N PRO A 67 9.63 17.62 31.58
CA PRO A 67 9.59 18.95 30.96
C PRO A 67 9.13 18.92 29.49
N ALA A 68 9.61 17.95 28.69
CA ALA A 68 9.20 17.79 27.30
C ALA A 68 7.71 17.46 27.18
N CYS A 69 7.21 16.57 28.07
CA CYS A 69 5.80 16.23 28.14
C CYS A 69 4.95 17.43 28.59
N ARG A 70 5.43 18.26 29.50
CA ARG A 70 4.73 19.49 29.91
C ARG A 70 4.58 20.46 28.74
N LYS A 71 5.67 20.72 27.98
CA LYS A 71 5.61 21.57 26.78
C LYS A 71 4.58 21.05 25.77
N LYS A 72 4.49 19.74 25.60
CA LYS A 72 3.46 19.14 24.73
C LYS A 72 2.05 19.28 25.32
N ALA A 73 1.90 19.16 26.63
CA ALA A 73 0.61 19.37 27.30
C ALA A 73 0.12 20.83 27.21
N GLU A 74 1.04 21.82 27.25
CA GLU A 74 0.74 23.24 27.02
C GLU A 74 0.19 23.47 25.60
N GLN A 75 0.82 22.87 24.58
CA GLN A 75 0.33 22.92 23.19
C GLN A 75 -1.09 22.34 23.08
N LEU A 76 -1.32 21.15 23.66
CA LEU A 76 -2.64 20.51 23.69
C LEU A 76 -3.69 21.34 24.44
N ALA A 77 -3.28 22.02 25.52
CA ALA A 77 -4.16 22.93 26.25
C ALA A 77 -4.58 24.12 25.39
N ALA A 78 -3.65 24.72 24.64
CA ALA A 78 -3.95 25.79 23.70
C ALA A 78 -4.90 25.33 22.57
N GLU A 79 -4.69 24.13 22.00
CA GLU A 79 -5.59 23.53 21.01
C GLU A 79 -7.01 23.37 21.56
N VAL A 80 -7.15 22.88 22.79
CA VAL A 80 -8.46 22.70 23.44
C VAL A 80 -9.16 24.02 23.70
N VAL A 81 -8.43 25.07 24.11
CA VAL A 81 -8.99 26.42 24.29
C VAL A 81 -9.51 26.99 22.99
N GLN A 82 -8.85 26.71 21.86
CA GLN A 82 -9.28 27.08 20.51
C GLN A 82 -10.45 26.22 19.97
N GLY A 83 -10.98 25.31 20.80
CA GLY A 83 -12.06 24.40 20.42
C GLY A 83 -11.62 23.15 19.68
N GLY A 84 -10.31 22.87 19.60
CA GLY A 84 -9.78 21.62 19.04
C GLY A 84 -10.04 20.43 19.95
N SER A 85 -9.97 19.22 19.37
CA SER A 85 -10.02 17.96 20.12
C SER A 85 -8.80 17.11 19.75
N PRO A 86 -7.78 17.02 20.60
CA PRO A 86 -6.56 16.25 20.33
C PRO A 86 -6.84 14.78 20.01
N HIS A 87 -7.91 14.20 20.53
CA HIS A 87 -8.32 12.83 20.22
C HIS A 87 -8.88 12.73 18.80
N GLU A 88 -9.78 13.63 18.41
CA GLU A 88 -10.37 13.63 17.06
C GLU A 88 -9.32 13.94 16.00
N GLU A 89 -8.45 14.90 16.25
CA GLU A 89 -7.34 15.20 15.32
C GLU A 89 -6.42 13.99 15.13
N LYS A 90 -6.09 13.28 16.22
CA LYS A 90 -5.30 12.04 16.14
C LYS A 90 -6.03 10.95 15.38
N LYS A 91 -7.36 10.82 15.57
CA LYS A 91 -8.20 9.85 14.85
C LYS A 91 -8.26 10.18 13.35
N VAL A 92 -8.53 11.44 13.03
CA VAL A 92 -8.54 11.92 11.62
C VAL A 92 -7.18 11.71 10.96
N ARG A 93 -6.09 12.08 11.64
CA ARG A 93 -4.73 11.87 11.11
C ARG A 93 -4.41 10.39 10.89
N ARG A 94 -4.84 9.49 11.79
CA ARG A 94 -4.67 8.05 11.63
C ARG A 94 -5.51 7.51 10.48
N ALA A 95 -6.75 7.95 10.34
CA ALA A 95 -7.61 7.58 9.23
C ALA A 95 -7.04 8.06 7.90
N ALA A 96 -6.59 9.31 7.82
CA ALA A 96 -5.92 9.86 6.63
C ALA A 96 -4.64 9.09 6.27
N ALA A 97 -3.81 8.73 7.27
CA ALA A 97 -2.61 7.92 7.05
C ALA A 97 -2.95 6.51 6.56
N ALA A 98 -4.02 5.89 7.08
CA ALA A 98 -4.51 4.60 6.61
C ALA A 98 -5.00 4.66 5.16
N VAL A 99 -5.79 5.67 4.81
CA VAL A 99 -6.24 5.92 3.43
C VAL A 99 -5.05 6.16 2.51
N LYS A 100 -4.08 6.99 2.93
CA LYS A 100 -2.86 7.22 2.15
C LYS A 100 -2.10 5.93 1.90
N LYS A 101 -1.99 5.05 2.89
CA LYS A 101 -1.33 3.74 2.74
C LYS A 101 -2.09 2.81 1.80
N LEU A 102 -3.42 2.80 1.84
CA LEU A 102 -4.25 2.03 0.91
C LEU A 102 -4.16 2.55 -0.54
N ASN A 103 -3.90 3.84 -0.72
CA ASN A 103 -3.75 4.48 -2.02
C ASN A 103 -2.30 4.44 -2.56
N THR A 104 -1.34 3.81 -1.85
CA THR A 104 -0.04 3.47 -2.44
C THR A 104 -0.20 2.39 -3.50
N MET A 105 0.78 2.25 -4.40
CA MET A 105 0.77 1.20 -5.41
C MET A 105 0.63 -0.19 -4.79
N ASN A 106 1.41 -0.52 -3.75
CA ASN A 106 1.29 -1.80 -3.05
C ASN A 106 -0.04 -1.94 -2.31
N GLY A 107 -0.49 -0.88 -1.63
CA GLY A 107 -1.77 -0.89 -0.92
C GLY A 107 -2.94 -1.17 -1.86
N PHE A 108 -2.98 -0.54 -3.01
CA PHE A 108 -4.00 -0.78 -4.03
C PHE A 108 -3.85 -2.16 -4.68
N LEU A 109 -2.62 -2.54 -5.04
CA LEU A 109 -2.31 -3.83 -5.66
C LEU A 109 -2.81 -4.99 -4.79
N GLU A 110 -2.47 -4.99 -3.49
CA GLU A 110 -2.76 -6.13 -2.61
C GLU A 110 -4.22 -6.17 -2.14
N ASN A 111 -4.79 -5.01 -1.79
CA ASN A 111 -6.09 -4.98 -1.14
C ASN A 111 -7.28 -4.91 -2.11
N ARG A 112 -7.07 -4.40 -3.34
CA ARG A 112 -8.15 -4.20 -4.31
C ARG A 112 -7.91 -4.90 -5.63
N TYR A 113 -6.73 -4.70 -6.24
CA TYR A 113 -6.46 -5.21 -7.59
C TYR A 113 -6.22 -6.72 -7.60
N ALA A 114 -5.50 -7.28 -6.63
CA ALA A 114 -5.16 -8.70 -6.58
C ALA A 114 -6.40 -9.62 -6.56
N PRO A 115 -7.39 -9.43 -5.68
CA PRO A 115 -8.59 -10.26 -5.69
C PRO A 115 -9.33 -10.20 -7.03
N TRP A 116 -9.39 -8.99 -7.62
CA TRP A 116 -10.07 -8.79 -8.88
C TRP A 116 -9.36 -9.44 -10.05
N VAL A 117 -8.04 -9.22 -10.20
CA VAL A 117 -7.30 -9.74 -11.37
C VAL A 117 -7.20 -11.25 -11.37
N ILE A 118 -7.12 -11.88 -10.20
CA ILE A 118 -7.16 -13.36 -10.07
C ILE A 118 -8.52 -13.90 -10.53
N ALA A 119 -9.61 -13.27 -10.11
CA ALA A 119 -10.96 -13.73 -10.47
C ALA A 119 -11.31 -13.50 -11.95
N HIS A 120 -10.78 -12.45 -12.59
CA HIS A 120 -11.22 -12.03 -13.93
C HIS A 120 -10.21 -12.30 -15.04
N THR A 121 -8.99 -12.77 -14.72
CA THR A 121 -7.98 -13.04 -15.76
C THR A 121 -7.31 -14.38 -15.56
N LYS A 122 -7.12 -15.12 -16.66
CA LYS A 122 -6.45 -16.44 -16.64
C LYS A 122 -5.02 -16.42 -16.09
N ARG A 123 -4.35 -15.26 -16.15
CA ARG A 123 -2.96 -15.06 -15.72
C ARG A 123 -2.85 -13.99 -14.65
N GLY A 124 -3.83 -13.92 -13.76
CA GLY A 124 -3.88 -12.92 -12.69
C GLY A 124 -2.67 -12.98 -11.77
N GLU A 125 -2.32 -14.16 -11.30
CA GLU A 125 -1.17 -14.37 -10.42
C GLU A 125 0.16 -14.01 -11.09
N GLU A 126 0.36 -14.38 -12.35
CA GLU A 126 1.55 -13.98 -13.13
C GLU A 126 1.65 -12.46 -13.24
N THR A 127 0.53 -11.79 -13.47
CA THR A 127 0.47 -10.33 -13.56
C THR A 127 0.82 -9.68 -12.23
N LEU A 128 0.34 -10.21 -11.11
CA LEU A 128 0.68 -9.72 -9.77
C LEU A 128 2.17 -9.92 -9.46
N ALA A 129 2.70 -11.11 -9.73
CA ALA A 129 4.12 -11.40 -9.55
C ALA A 129 5.00 -10.45 -10.38
N LEU A 130 4.58 -10.20 -11.64
CA LEU A 130 5.25 -9.27 -12.55
C LEU A 130 5.26 -7.84 -11.97
N LEU A 131 4.13 -7.35 -11.47
CA LEU A 131 4.01 -6.00 -10.88
C LEU A 131 4.85 -5.87 -9.62
N ARG A 132 4.74 -6.82 -8.70
CA ARG A 132 5.51 -6.85 -7.43
C ARG A 132 7.00 -6.83 -7.65
N TYR A 133 7.49 -7.66 -8.56
CA TYR A 133 8.91 -7.80 -8.81
C TYR A 133 9.50 -6.58 -9.53
N ASN A 134 8.87 -6.14 -10.61
CA ASN A 134 9.46 -5.14 -11.48
C ASN A 134 9.29 -3.71 -10.98
N PHE A 135 8.24 -3.41 -10.21
CA PHE A 135 7.92 -2.06 -9.75
C PHE A 135 8.00 -1.92 -8.23
N LYS A 136 8.80 -2.76 -7.58
CA LYS A 136 9.01 -2.72 -6.12
C LYS A 136 9.39 -1.33 -5.62
N ALA A 137 10.24 -0.61 -6.36
CA ALA A 137 10.67 0.75 -6.00
C ALA A 137 9.52 1.78 -6.00
N LEU A 138 8.43 1.51 -6.73
CA LEU A 138 7.24 2.36 -6.77
C LEU A 138 6.18 1.95 -5.73
N GLY A 139 6.38 0.83 -5.03
CA GLY A 139 5.38 0.21 -4.17
C GLY A 139 4.83 1.10 -3.07
N GLU A 140 5.67 1.91 -2.44
CA GLU A 140 5.28 2.82 -1.36
C GLU A 140 4.85 4.21 -1.86
N ARG A 141 4.93 4.48 -3.16
CA ARG A 141 4.44 5.74 -3.74
C ARG A 141 2.92 5.70 -3.88
N GLY A 142 2.29 6.85 -3.72
CA GLY A 142 0.88 7.04 -4.07
C GLY A 142 0.67 6.79 -5.56
N LEU A 143 -0.46 6.22 -5.93
CA LEU A 143 -0.79 5.95 -7.34
C LEU A 143 -0.78 7.22 -8.20
N SER A 144 -1.24 8.34 -7.65
CA SER A 144 -1.20 9.67 -8.29
C SER A 144 0.20 10.25 -8.41
N ASP A 145 1.14 9.79 -7.57
CA ASP A 145 2.51 10.34 -7.48
C ASP A 145 3.49 9.59 -8.40
N ILE A 146 3.03 8.51 -9.06
CA ILE A 146 3.83 7.77 -10.04
C ILE A 146 3.88 8.57 -11.33
N SER A 147 5.02 9.17 -11.64
CA SER A 147 5.19 9.99 -12.83
C SER A 147 5.59 9.19 -14.06
N LEU A 148 5.38 9.79 -15.24
CA LEU A 148 5.88 9.25 -16.50
C LEU A 148 7.41 9.06 -16.47
N ASN A 149 8.12 10.00 -15.84
CA ASN A 149 9.58 9.95 -15.69
C ASN A 149 10.05 8.73 -14.89
N ASP A 150 9.34 8.36 -13.83
CA ASP A 150 9.69 7.16 -13.04
C ASP A 150 9.63 5.88 -13.90
N VAL A 151 8.64 5.79 -14.78
CA VAL A 151 8.48 4.66 -15.67
C VAL A 151 9.52 4.68 -16.79
N GLU A 152 9.89 5.84 -17.32
CA GLU A 152 10.95 5.95 -18.34
C GLU A 152 12.33 5.65 -17.76
N LEU A 153 12.62 6.05 -16.52
CA LEU A 153 13.83 5.63 -15.82
C LEU A 153 13.90 4.11 -15.67
N TRP A 154 12.79 3.50 -15.20
CA TRP A 154 12.71 2.04 -15.12
C TRP A 154 12.91 1.36 -16.48
N ARG A 155 12.33 1.88 -17.56
CA ARG A 155 12.54 1.38 -18.93
C ARG A 155 13.99 1.44 -19.37
N THR A 156 14.66 2.54 -19.02
CA THR A 156 16.07 2.74 -19.35
C THR A 156 16.95 1.70 -18.65
N GLU A 157 16.71 1.46 -17.38
CA GLU A 157 17.43 0.42 -16.61
C GLU A 157 17.13 -0.99 -17.12
N ALA A 158 15.86 -1.29 -17.42
CA ALA A 158 15.44 -2.55 -17.99
C ALA A 158 16.08 -2.81 -19.36
N SER A 159 16.22 -1.77 -20.18
CA SER A 159 16.89 -1.85 -21.48
C SER A 159 18.40 -2.06 -21.32
N LYS A 160 19.06 -1.35 -20.39
CA LYS A 160 20.47 -1.55 -20.07
C LYS A 160 20.77 -2.96 -19.55
N SER A 161 19.86 -3.57 -18.81
CA SER A 161 19.95 -4.96 -18.34
C SER A 161 19.66 -6.01 -19.44
N GLY A 162 19.48 -5.60 -20.69
CA GLY A 162 19.29 -6.49 -21.83
C GLY A 162 17.86 -7.01 -22.02
N LEU A 163 16.86 -6.44 -21.34
CA LEU A 163 15.48 -6.84 -21.58
C LEU A 163 15.00 -6.44 -22.98
N ALA A 164 14.38 -7.39 -23.66
CA ALA A 164 13.80 -7.14 -24.98
C ALA A 164 12.62 -6.15 -24.92
N LYS A 165 12.50 -5.28 -25.90
CA LYS A 165 11.43 -4.27 -26.01
C LYS A 165 10.01 -4.84 -25.83
N PRO A 166 9.63 -6.01 -26.38
CA PRO A 166 8.32 -6.61 -26.13
C PRO A 166 8.08 -6.91 -24.65
N THR A 167 9.12 -7.38 -23.94
CA THR A 167 9.04 -7.67 -22.50
C THR A 167 8.85 -6.39 -21.70
N ILE A 168 9.59 -5.33 -22.02
CA ILE A 168 9.44 -4.00 -21.40
C ILE A 168 8.01 -3.48 -21.62
N ASN A 169 7.50 -3.58 -22.86
CA ASN A 169 6.14 -3.15 -23.19
C ASN A 169 5.08 -3.94 -22.40
N ARG A 170 5.24 -5.26 -22.26
CA ARG A 170 4.34 -6.10 -21.47
C ARG A 170 4.32 -5.65 -20.01
N ARG A 171 5.48 -5.39 -19.41
CA ARG A 171 5.59 -4.99 -18.00
C ARG A 171 4.99 -3.61 -17.76
N THR A 172 5.35 -2.64 -18.57
CA THR A 172 4.78 -1.27 -18.46
C THR A 172 3.31 -1.21 -18.83
N GLY A 173 2.85 -2.07 -19.72
CA GLY A 173 1.42 -2.25 -20.03
C GLY A 173 0.63 -2.76 -18.84
N ALA A 174 1.18 -3.71 -18.08
CA ALA A 174 0.56 -4.20 -16.85
C ALA A 174 0.46 -3.10 -15.77
N LEU A 175 1.51 -2.28 -15.61
CA LEU A 175 1.45 -1.13 -14.70
C LEU A 175 0.39 -0.11 -15.13
N LYS A 176 0.33 0.20 -16.43
CA LYS A 176 -0.68 1.13 -16.98
C LYS A 176 -2.09 0.58 -16.77
N ALA A 177 -2.30 -0.73 -16.92
CA ALA A 177 -3.58 -1.38 -16.68
C ALA A 177 -4.00 -1.33 -15.19
N LEU A 178 -3.05 -1.54 -14.26
CA LEU A 178 -3.27 -1.37 -12.82
C LEU A 178 -3.75 0.05 -12.50
N ILE A 179 -3.05 1.07 -13.02
CA ILE A 179 -3.37 2.48 -12.75
C ILE A 179 -4.71 2.86 -13.41
N ASN A 180 -5.00 2.38 -14.64
CA ASN A 180 -6.31 2.59 -15.25
C ASN A 180 -7.43 2.00 -14.39
N LYS A 181 -7.20 0.82 -13.79
CA LYS A 181 -8.17 0.21 -12.90
C LYS A 181 -8.39 1.02 -11.62
N ALA A 182 -7.37 1.71 -11.14
CA ALA A 182 -7.51 2.65 -10.02
C ALA A 182 -8.35 3.89 -10.40
N VAL A 183 -8.29 4.35 -11.66
CA VAL A 183 -9.16 5.40 -12.18
C VAL A 183 -10.59 4.88 -12.33
N ASP A 184 -10.79 3.69 -12.93
CA ASP A 184 -12.12 3.08 -13.08
C ASP A 184 -12.84 2.91 -11.73
N TRP A 185 -12.11 2.69 -10.66
CA TRP A 185 -12.64 2.53 -9.30
C TRP A 185 -12.59 3.81 -8.46
N GLU A 186 -12.38 4.96 -9.11
CA GLU A 186 -12.39 6.29 -8.48
C GLU A 186 -11.41 6.43 -7.29
N VAL A 187 -10.29 5.67 -7.31
CA VAL A 187 -9.22 5.77 -6.30
C VAL A 187 -8.33 6.98 -6.59
N ILE A 188 -8.15 7.27 -7.88
CA ILE A 188 -7.45 8.45 -8.41
C ILE A 188 -8.26 9.06 -9.55
N GLU A 189 -8.17 10.37 -9.72
CA GLU A 189 -8.95 11.11 -10.71
C GLU A 189 -8.50 10.85 -12.16
N SER A 190 -7.20 10.67 -12.38
CA SER A 190 -6.65 10.47 -13.71
C SER A 190 -5.40 9.61 -13.68
N ASN A 191 -5.09 8.97 -14.82
CA ASN A 191 -3.89 8.16 -14.93
C ASN A 191 -2.66 9.04 -15.23
N PRO A 192 -1.69 9.20 -14.30
CA PRO A 192 -0.53 10.06 -14.47
C PRO A 192 0.43 9.56 -15.57
N ILE A 193 0.36 8.27 -15.94
CA ILE A 193 1.14 7.68 -17.02
C ILE A 193 0.32 7.40 -18.29
N ALA A 194 -0.84 8.06 -18.45
CA ALA A 194 -1.71 7.85 -19.62
C ALA A 194 -0.98 8.04 -20.96
N ARG A 195 -0.07 9.02 -21.01
CA ARG A 195 0.72 9.37 -22.21
C ARG A 195 1.86 8.38 -22.52
N LEU A 196 2.07 7.35 -21.69
CA LEU A 196 3.10 6.35 -21.90
C LEU A 196 2.83 5.58 -23.20
N LYS A 197 3.74 5.71 -24.19
CA LYS A 197 3.69 5.00 -25.46
C LYS A 197 4.51 3.70 -25.38
N ALA A 198 4.07 2.67 -26.10
CA ALA A 198 4.86 1.46 -26.24
C ALA A 198 6.14 1.72 -27.04
N LEU A 199 7.22 1.02 -26.69
CA LEU A 199 8.45 1.02 -27.48
C LEU A 199 8.20 0.37 -28.86
N LYS A 200 8.76 0.94 -29.91
CA LYS A 200 8.68 0.36 -31.25
C LYS A 200 9.36 -1.01 -31.26
N VAL A 201 8.64 -2.01 -31.70
CA VAL A 201 9.12 -3.39 -31.84
C VAL A 201 9.09 -3.74 -33.33
N ASP A 202 10.19 -4.28 -33.85
CA ASP A 202 10.20 -4.83 -35.18
C ASP A 202 9.29 -6.05 -35.28
N LYS A 203 8.21 -5.90 -36.01
CA LYS A 203 7.22 -6.95 -36.24
C LYS A 203 7.62 -7.88 -37.37
N LYS A 204 8.94 -8.05 -37.64
CA LYS A 204 9.35 -9.05 -38.62
C LYS A 204 8.97 -10.43 -38.11
N SER A 205 7.82 -10.93 -38.53
CA SER A 205 7.46 -12.33 -38.36
C SER A 205 8.49 -13.18 -39.08
N ARG A 206 9.08 -14.16 -38.39
CA ARG A 206 9.83 -15.20 -39.07
C ARG A 206 8.81 -16.02 -39.83
N VAL A 207 8.69 -15.74 -41.12
CA VAL A 207 7.91 -16.61 -42.01
C VAL A 207 8.73 -17.90 -42.15
N ARG A 208 8.22 -18.99 -41.60
CA ARG A 208 8.77 -20.32 -41.80
C ARG A 208 7.99 -20.93 -42.96
N TYR A 209 8.69 -21.24 -44.03
CA TYR A 209 8.15 -22.07 -45.11
C TYR A 209 8.35 -23.54 -44.73
N LEU A 210 7.39 -24.38 -45.12
CA LEU A 210 7.55 -25.82 -45.01
C LEU A 210 8.62 -26.27 -45.99
N SER A 211 9.46 -27.21 -45.63
CA SER A 211 10.32 -27.92 -46.59
C SER A 211 9.46 -28.88 -47.44
N ASP A 212 9.97 -29.29 -48.60
CA ASP A 212 9.26 -30.20 -49.48
C ASP A 212 8.86 -31.51 -48.77
N SER A 213 9.71 -32.01 -47.88
CA SER A 213 9.40 -33.20 -47.04
C SER A 213 8.30 -32.96 -45.98
N GLU A 214 8.30 -31.76 -45.35
CA GLU A 214 7.26 -31.37 -44.40
C GLU A 214 5.92 -31.16 -45.13
N GLU A 215 5.95 -30.58 -46.33
CA GLU A 215 4.75 -30.41 -47.15
C GLU A 215 4.16 -31.74 -47.57
N ALA A 216 5.01 -32.68 -48.06
CA ALA A 216 4.57 -34.03 -48.41
C ALA A 216 3.96 -34.77 -47.22
N SER A 217 4.62 -34.68 -46.06
CA SER A 217 4.09 -35.29 -44.81
C SER A 217 2.74 -34.68 -44.38
N LEU A 218 2.58 -33.37 -44.48
CA LEU A 218 1.34 -32.69 -44.22
C LEU A 218 0.22 -33.11 -45.16
N ARG A 219 0.51 -33.18 -46.47
CA ARG A 219 -0.46 -33.64 -47.48
C ARG A 219 -0.90 -35.07 -47.20
N THR A 220 0.01 -35.99 -46.90
CA THR A 220 -0.29 -37.36 -46.53
C THR A 220 -1.16 -37.44 -45.27
N ALA A 221 -0.83 -36.69 -44.25
CA ALA A 221 -1.62 -36.65 -43.02
C ALA A 221 -3.06 -36.11 -43.22
N LEU A 222 -3.22 -35.15 -44.13
CA LEU A 222 -4.54 -34.61 -44.48
C LEU A 222 -5.37 -35.65 -45.27
N VAL A 223 -4.78 -36.37 -46.22
CA VAL A 223 -5.45 -37.42 -46.97
C VAL A 223 -5.89 -38.53 -45.99
N ASN A 224 -5.00 -39.04 -45.18
CA ASN A 224 -5.33 -40.11 -44.19
C ASN A 224 -6.45 -39.69 -43.22
N ARG A 225 -6.47 -38.42 -42.81
CA ARG A 225 -7.52 -37.87 -41.96
C ARG A 225 -8.86 -37.82 -42.70
N GLU A 226 -8.87 -37.49 -43.97
CA GLU A 226 -10.07 -37.43 -44.81
C GLU A 226 -10.65 -38.84 -45.02
N GLU A 227 -9.79 -39.81 -45.37
CA GLU A 227 -10.16 -41.22 -45.51
C GLU A 227 -10.73 -41.80 -44.21
N HIS A 228 -10.07 -41.48 -43.06
CA HIS A 228 -10.57 -41.91 -41.73
C HIS A 228 -11.93 -41.31 -41.42
N ARG A 229 -12.18 -40.06 -41.76
CA ARG A 229 -13.49 -39.42 -41.63
C ARG A 229 -14.56 -40.06 -42.54
N ARG A 230 -14.17 -40.41 -43.78
CA ARG A 230 -15.05 -41.06 -44.73
C ARG A 230 -15.46 -42.44 -44.23
N MET A 231 -14.51 -43.27 -43.79
CA MET A 231 -14.77 -44.58 -43.22
C MET A 231 -15.68 -44.52 -41.99
N LYS A 232 -15.48 -43.54 -41.11
CA LYS A 232 -16.37 -43.33 -39.96
C LYS A 232 -17.80 -42.94 -40.34
N ARG A 233 -18.01 -42.21 -41.44
CA ARG A 233 -19.34 -41.88 -41.96
C ARG A 233 -20.01 -43.10 -42.56
N GLU A 234 -19.27 -43.90 -43.31
CA GLU A 234 -19.75 -45.11 -43.97
C GLU A 234 -20.06 -46.24 -42.95
N SER A 235 -19.34 -46.30 -41.85
CA SER A 235 -19.57 -47.29 -40.78
C SER A 235 -20.72 -46.96 -39.84
N GLY A 236 -21.45 -45.85 -40.07
CA GLY A 236 -22.66 -45.52 -39.31
C GLY A 236 -22.43 -45.11 -37.84
N THR A 237 -21.21 -44.97 -37.39
CA THR A 237 -20.89 -44.52 -36.01
C THR A 237 -21.07 -43.01 -35.93
N ARG A 238 -22.29 -42.55 -35.63
CA ARG A 238 -22.58 -41.19 -35.20
C ARG A 238 -22.17 -41.06 -33.71
N TRP A 239 -21.40 -40.06 -33.41
CA TRP A 239 -21.29 -39.52 -32.05
C TRP A 239 -22.44 -38.56 -31.81
#